data_131a62e5b98fec69d3184c15be09126e
#
_entry.id   131a62e5b98fec69d3184c15be09126e
#
_cell.length_a   1.000
_cell.length_b   1.000
_cell.length_c   1.000
_cell.angle_alpha   90.00
_cell.angle_beta   90.00
_cell.angle_gamma   90.00
#
_symmetry.space_group_name_H-M   'P 1'
#
loop_
_entity.id
_entity.type
_entity.pdbx_description
1 polymer ?
#
loop_
_entity_poly.entity_id
_entity_poly.type
_entity_poly.pdbx_seq_one_letter_code
_entity_poly.pdbx_strand_id
1 'polypeptide(L)'
;DVINHIGHNKVDVLILDINLKSDLNGCDIANIVRKKNKDVYIIFTTGHLEYALIAYKYKTFDYLPKPIVDERLEETILRLMDDIKSTPSKFIRLNNNKTIINQDEVNYIKKDGMKLVFCTNTRTYETYSSFNQIKSCLPENFIRCHKSYIANVENISDIDSNKNTILFSPTASCSIGAKYKNEIMEVLKNGNFTNNMERINN
;
A
#
# COMPACT_ATOMS: atom_id res chain seq x y z
N ASP A 1 11.69 -21.27 -15.32
CA ASP A 1 12.38 -20.00 -15.23
C ASP A 1 11.60 -19.02 -14.33
N VAL A 2 12.25 -18.61 -13.21
CA VAL A 2 11.65 -17.76 -12.16
C VAL A 2 11.09 -16.45 -12.74
N ILE A 3 11.80 -15.82 -13.66
CA ILE A 3 11.41 -14.53 -14.26
C ILE A 3 10.12 -14.66 -15.08
N ASN A 4 9.97 -15.75 -15.82
CA ASN A 4 8.74 -16.03 -16.59
C ASN A 4 7.59 -16.35 -15.64
N HIS A 5 7.84 -17.10 -14.58
CA HIS A 5 6.82 -17.44 -13.58
C HIS A 5 6.27 -16.17 -12.90
N ILE A 6 7.14 -15.26 -12.44
CA ILE A 6 6.76 -13.98 -11.82
C ILE A 6 6.06 -13.04 -12.82
N GLY A 7 6.33 -13.17 -14.12
CA GLY A 7 5.67 -12.39 -15.16
C GLY A 7 4.20 -12.77 -15.40
N HIS A 8 3.80 -14.00 -15.06
CA HIS A 8 2.46 -14.53 -15.34
C HIS A 8 1.67 -14.90 -14.09
N ASN A 9 2.32 -15.00 -12.93
CA ASN A 9 1.69 -15.40 -11.68
C ASN A 9 1.92 -14.35 -10.59
N LYS A 10 0.95 -14.23 -9.68
CA LYS A 10 1.13 -13.46 -8.47
C LYS A 10 2.08 -14.20 -7.54
N VAL A 11 3.18 -13.54 -7.18
CA VAL A 11 4.15 -14.04 -6.20
C VAL A 11 4.21 -13.04 -5.06
N ASP A 12 3.94 -13.48 -3.84
CA ASP A 12 3.99 -12.64 -2.65
C ASP A 12 5.35 -12.74 -1.95
N VAL A 13 6.00 -13.89 -1.98
CA VAL A 13 7.29 -14.15 -1.34
C VAL A 13 8.24 -14.85 -2.32
N LEU A 14 9.49 -14.43 -2.34
CA LEU A 14 10.54 -14.99 -3.17
C LEU A 14 11.77 -15.30 -2.31
N ILE A 15 12.12 -16.58 -2.20
CA ILE A 15 13.35 -17.01 -1.54
C ILE A 15 14.37 -17.29 -2.62
N LEU A 16 15.50 -16.58 -2.59
CA LEU A 16 16.53 -16.61 -3.62
C LEU A 16 17.89 -17.02 -3.04
N ASP A 17 18.52 -18.03 -3.64
CA ASP A 17 19.97 -18.18 -3.48
C ASP A 17 20.70 -17.09 -4.28
N ILE A 18 21.69 -16.45 -3.68
CA ILE A 18 22.51 -15.47 -4.40
C ILE A 18 23.38 -16.17 -5.45
N ASN A 19 23.97 -17.31 -5.11
CA ASN A 19 24.85 -18.05 -6.00
C ASN A 19 24.07 -19.10 -6.81
N LEU A 20 23.35 -18.66 -7.82
CA LEU A 20 22.70 -19.54 -8.78
C LEU A 20 23.74 -20.08 -9.78
N LYS A 21 23.62 -21.36 -10.15
CA LYS A 21 24.41 -21.95 -11.25
C LYS A 21 23.80 -21.56 -12.61
N SER A 22 23.73 -20.27 -12.90
CA SER A 22 23.13 -19.73 -14.12
C SER A 22 23.79 -18.39 -14.48
N ASP A 23 23.50 -17.87 -15.68
CA ASP A 23 24.04 -16.57 -16.17
C ASP A 23 23.58 -15.37 -15.31
N LEU A 24 22.47 -15.52 -14.57
CA LEU A 24 21.96 -14.52 -13.64
C LEU A 24 22.17 -15.02 -12.20
N ASN A 25 22.68 -14.15 -11.34
CA ASN A 25 22.72 -14.40 -9.90
C ASN A 25 21.42 -13.97 -9.23
N GLY A 26 21.25 -14.33 -7.94
CA GLY A 26 20.02 -13.98 -7.19
C GLY A 26 19.79 -12.47 -7.08
N CYS A 27 20.83 -11.66 -7.03
CA CYS A 27 20.71 -10.19 -7.01
C CYS A 27 20.19 -9.62 -8.32
N ASP A 28 20.58 -10.21 -9.47
CA ASP A 28 20.07 -9.81 -10.78
C ASP A 28 18.57 -10.10 -10.89
N ILE A 29 18.16 -11.29 -10.40
CA ILE A 29 16.75 -11.65 -10.34
C ILE A 29 15.97 -10.70 -9.43
N ALA A 30 16.48 -10.39 -8.24
CA ALA A 30 15.86 -9.45 -7.31
C ALA A 30 15.68 -8.06 -7.94
N ASN A 31 16.68 -7.57 -8.69
CA ASN A 31 16.59 -6.31 -9.40
C ASN A 31 15.48 -6.29 -10.48
N ILE A 32 15.39 -7.37 -11.26
CA ILE A 32 14.34 -7.52 -12.28
C ILE A 32 12.95 -7.55 -11.62
N VAL A 33 12.81 -8.29 -10.52
CA VAL A 33 11.57 -8.39 -9.76
C VAL A 33 11.16 -7.04 -9.20
N ARG A 34 12.08 -6.30 -8.56
CA ARG A 34 11.79 -4.97 -7.98
C ARG A 34 11.33 -3.93 -9.00
N LYS A 35 11.83 -4.01 -10.22
CA LYS A 35 11.37 -3.13 -11.33
C LYS A 35 9.93 -3.40 -11.73
N LYS A 36 9.46 -4.65 -11.61
CA LYS A 36 8.11 -5.07 -12.00
C LYS A 36 7.11 -5.04 -10.84
N ASN A 37 7.55 -5.45 -9.66
CA ASN A 37 6.72 -5.52 -8.46
C ASN A 37 7.52 -5.11 -7.23
N LYS A 38 7.13 -3.98 -6.62
CA LYS A 38 7.79 -3.43 -5.43
C LYS A 38 7.38 -4.13 -4.13
N ASP A 39 6.28 -4.86 -4.14
CA ASP A 39 5.62 -5.39 -2.95
C ASP A 39 6.02 -6.85 -2.63
N VAL A 40 6.72 -7.54 -3.53
CA VAL A 40 7.19 -8.92 -3.28
C VAL A 40 8.18 -8.94 -2.12
N TYR A 41 7.96 -9.79 -1.12
CA TYR A 41 8.94 -10.04 -0.09
C TYR A 41 10.10 -10.86 -0.66
N ILE A 42 11.32 -10.38 -0.52
CA ILE A 42 12.52 -11.08 -0.98
C ILE A 42 13.33 -11.50 0.23
N ILE A 43 13.63 -12.79 0.33
CA ILE A 43 14.51 -13.38 1.33
C ILE A 43 15.69 -14.00 0.58
N PHE A 44 16.90 -13.56 0.88
CA PHE A 44 18.10 -14.18 0.31
C PHE A 44 18.59 -15.34 1.16
N THR A 45 19.06 -16.38 0.49
CA THR A 45 19.85 -17.45 1.12
C THR A 45 21.24 -17.49 0.49
N THR A 46 22.30 -17.59 1.28
CA THR A 46 23.66 -17.70 0.73
C THR A 46 24.69 -18.16 1.77
N GLY A 47 25.77 -18.78 1.31
CA GLY A 47 26.97 -19.09 2.13
C GLY A 47 27.95 -17.93 2.28
N HIS A 48 27.70 -16.78 1.66
CA HIS A 48 28.61 -15.65 1.55
C HIS A 48 28.05 -14.39 2.22
N LEU A 49 28.58 -14.07 3.41
CA LEU A 49 28.11 -12.93 4.23
C LEU A 49 28.39 -11.56 3.58
N GLU A 50 29.40 -11.48 2.70
CA GLU A 50 29.75 -10.26 1.98
C GLU A 50 28.61 -9.70 1.10
N TYR A 51 27.68 -10.55 0.69
CA TYR A 51 26.51 -10.12 -0.09
C TYR A 51 25.37 -9.50 0.76
N ALA A 52 25.44 -9.56 2.08
CA ALA A 52 24.39 -8.99 2.95
C ALA A 52 24.23 -7.48 2.73
N LEU A 53 25.32 -6.73 2.54
CA LEU A 53 25.27 -5.29 2.24
C LEU A 53 24.67 -4.99 0.86
N ILE A 54 24.88 -5.90 -0.11
CA ILE A 54 24.31 -5.75 -1.46
C ILE A 54 22.82 -6.05 -1.43
N ALA A 55 22.40 -7.02 -0.64
CA ALA A 55 21.00 -7.38 -0.44
C ALA A 55 20.14 -6.17 0.03
N TYR A 56 20.70 -5.30 0.88
CA TYR A 56 20.03 -4.10 1.37
C TYR A 56 19.53 -3.17 0.23
N LYS A 57 20.27 -3.09 -0.88
CA LYS A 57 19.88 -2.27 -2.06
C LYS A 57 18.57 -2.70 -2.70
N TYR A 58 18.16 -3.95 -2.50
CA TYR A 58 16.95 -4.52 -3.11
C TYR A 58 15.74 -4.52 -2.18
N LYS A 59 15.81 -3.80 -1.03
CA LYS A 59 14.76 -3.79 0.00
C LYS A 59 14.33 -5.22 0.36
N THR A 60 15.30 -6.05 0.71
CA THR A 60 15.07 -7.43 1.13
C THR A 60 14.39 -7.46 2.49
N PHE A 61 13.51 -8.44 2.69
CA PHE A 61 12.87 -8.67 3.97
C PHE A 61 13.86 -9.28 4.97
N ASP A 62 14.60 -10.31 4.54
CA ASP A 62 15.58 -10.96 5.39
C ASP A 62 16.69 -11.64 4.58
N TYR A 63 17.69 -12.11 5.32
CA TYR A 63 18.87 -12.79 4.82
C TYR A 63 19.15 -14.01 5.68
N LEU A 64 19.22 -15.20 5.06
CA LEU A 64 19.44 -16.47 5.71
C LEU A 64 20.81 -17.04 5.32
N PRO A 65 21.81 -17.02 6.23
CA PRO A 65 23.11 -17.63 5.95
C PRO A 65 22.99 -19.16 5.85
N LYS A 66 23.73 -19.74 4.93
CA LYS A 66 23.87 -21.21 4.83
C LYS A 66 25.02 -21.72 5.75
N PRO A 67 24.87 -22.84 6.46
CA PRO A 67 23.65 -23.69 6.48
C PRO A 67 22.48 -23.02 7.17
N ILE A 68 21.28 -23.17 6.59
CA ILE A 68 20.06 -22.58 7.16
C ILE A 68 19.72 -23.35 8.44
N VAL A 69 19.63 -22.61 9.55
CA VAL A 69 19.27 -23.14 10.87
C VAL A 69 17.75 -23.03 11.03
N ASP A 70 17.11 -24.08 11.51
CA ASP A 70 15.66 -24.19 11.58
C ASP A 70 15.04 -23.05 12.41
N GLU A 71 15.63 -22.72 13.57
CA GLU A 71 15.15 -21.65 14.45
C GLU A 71 15.22 -20.29 13.75
N ARG A 72 16.26 -20.04 12.95
CA ARG A 72 16.40 -18.78 12.21
C ARG A 72 15.41 -18.67 11.06
N LEU A 73 15.14 -19.78 10.38
CA LEU A 73 14.11 -19.85 9.34
C LEU A 73 12.73 -19.61 9.94
N GLU A 74 12.41 -20.28 11.06
CA GLU A 74 11.13 -20.12 11.76
C GLU A 74 10.90 -18.65 12.19
N GLU A 75 11.88 -18.01 12.82
CA GLU A 75 11.84 -16.60 13.19
C GLU A 75 11.53 -15.70 11.99
N THR A 76 12.23 -15.94 10.87
CA THR A 76 12.03 -15.16 9.62
C THR A 76 10.64 -15.34 9.08
N ILE A 77 10.11 -16.57 9.07
CA ILE A 77 8.74 -16.85 8.57
C ILE A 77 7.68 -16.25 9.50
N LEU A 78 7.85 -16.33 10.82
CA LEU A 78 6.92 -15.72 11.77
C LEU A 78 6.86 -14.20 11.60
N ARG A 79 8.01 -13.52 11.48
CA ARG A 79 8.06 -12.08 11.21
C ARG A 79 7.41 -11.73 9.87
N LEU A 80 7.66 -12.54 8.83
CA LEU A 80 7.05 -12.36 7.51
C LEU A 80 5.53 -12.48 7.57
N MET A 81 5.02 -13.48 8.29
CA MET A 81 3.59 -13.67 8.47
C MET A 81 2.94 -12.50 9.21
N ASP A 82 3.60 -11.96 10.22
CA ASP A 82 3.12 -10.79 10.95
C ASP A 82 3.14 -9.54 10.08
N ASP A 83 4.17 -9.35 9.27
CA ASP A 83 4.26 -8.23 8.33
C ASP A 83 3.18 -8.31 7.25
N ILE A 84 2.96 -9.49 6.67
CA ILE A 84 1.87 -9.74 5.70
C ILE A 84 0.49 -9.47 6.33
N LYS A 85 0.27 -9.88 7.58
CA LYS A 85 -1.00 -9.64 8.28
C LYS A 85 -1.19 -8.16 8.65
N SER A 86 -0.12 -7.46 9.01
CA SER A 86 -0.13 -6.05 9.36
C SER A 86 -0.19 -5.13 8.13
N THR A 87 0.25 -5.63 6.96
CA THR A 87 0.14 -4.88 5.70
C THR A 87 -1.34 -4.73 5.33
N PRO A 88 -1.88 -3.51 5.27
CA PRO A 88 -3.28 -3.30 4.92
C PRO A 88 -3.59 -3.95 3.58
N SER A 89 -4.68 -4.70 3.52
CA SER A 89 -5.14 -5.29 2.25
C SER A 89 -5.36 -4.18 1.23
N LYS A 90 -4.74 -4.27 0.05
CA LYS A 90 -5.03 -3.34 -1.06
C LYS A 90 -6.49 -3.38 -1.53
N PHE A 91 -7.28 -4.28 -0.96
CA PHE A 91 -8.67 -4.49 -1.35
C PHE A 91 -9.60 -4.30 -0.16
N ILE A 92 -10.56 -3.41 -0.33
CA ILE A 92 -11.69 -3.23 0.59
C ILE A 92 -12.78 -4.22 0.18
N ARG A 93 -13.24 -5.02 1.15
CA ARG A 93 -14.29 -6.02 0.94
C ARG A 93 -15.60 -5.53 1.53
N LEU A 94 -16.62 -5.45 0.70
CA LEU A 94 -17.95 -5.00 1.09
C LEU A 94 -18.98 -6.13 0.94
N ASN A 95 -20.12 -5.98 1.60
CA ASN A 95 -21.28 -6.86 1.44
C ASN A 95 -20.94 -8.34 1.60
N ASN A 96 -20.29 -8.72 2.71
CA ASN A 96 -19.85 -10.10 2.98
C ASN A 96 -18.99 -10.68 1.85
N ASN A 97 -17.99 -9.92 1.39
CA ASN A 97 -17.05 -10.28 0.32
C ASN A 97 -17.66 -10.38 -1.10
N LYS A 98 -18.89 -9.94 -1.30
CA LYS A 98 -19.51 -9.93 -2.64
C LYS A 98 -18.97 -8.83 -3.55
N THR A 99 -18.43 -7.75 -2.96
CA THR A 99 -17.83 -6.63 -3.68
C THR A 99 -16.41 -6.42 -3.18
N ILE A 100 -15.46 -6.41 -4.10
CA ILE A 100 -14.04 -6.18 -3.82
C ILE A 100 -13.63 -4.92 -4.57
N ILE A 101 -13.09 -3.94 -3.86
CA ILE A 101 -12.66 -2.65 -4.41
C ILE A 101 -11.16 -2.51 -4.15
N ASN A 102 -10.39 -2.13 -5.18
CA ASN A 102 -9.02 -1.70 -4.98
C ASN A 102 -9.03 -0.37 -4.21
N GLN A 103 -8.41 -0.35 -3.03
CA GLN A 103 -8.37 0.86 -2.19
C GLN A 103 -7.69 2.05 -2.88
N ASP A 104 -6.70 1.79 -3.75
CA ASP A 104 -5.96 2.83 -4.48
C ASP A 104 -6.86 3.58 -5.48
N GLU A 105 -7.97 2.96 -5.92
CA GLU A 105 -8.97 3.58 -6.79
C GLU A 105 -9.97 4.46 -6.03
N VAL A 106 -10.10 4.29 -4.71
CA VAL A 106 -11.10 5.01 -3.91
C VAL A 106 -10.57 6.39 -3.54
N ASN A 107 -11.23 7.44 -4.01
CA ASN A 107 -10.90 8.82 -3.68
C ASN A 107 -11.43 9.22 -2.30
N TYR A 108 -12.69 8.93 -2.04
CA TYR A 108 -13.31 9.22 -0.76
C TYR A 108 -14.52 8.31 -0.51
N ILE A 109 -14.93 8.26 0.76
CA ILE A 109 -16.12 7.55 1.20
C ILE A 109 -17.11 8.57 1.74
N LYS A 110 -18.32 8.59 1.18
CA LYS A 110 -19.41 9.48 1.58
C LYS A 110 -20.45 8.72 2.41
N LYS A 111 -20.92 9.34 3.49
CA LYS A 111 -22.11 8.86 4.19
C LYS A 111 -23.36 9.42 3.51
N ASP A 112 -24.27 8.52 3.12
CA ASP A 112 -25.55 8.85 2.51
C ASP A 112 -26.67 8.08 3.24
N GLY A 113 -27.34 8.76 4.15
CA GLY A 113 -28.32 8.12 5.04
C GLY A 113 -27.71 6.99 5.86
N MET A 114 -28.21 5.77 5.65
CA MET A 114 -27.72 4.54 6.30
C MET A 114 -26.64 3.82 5.48
N LYS A 115 -26.29 4.34 4.31
CA LYS A 115 -25.28 3.75 3.43
C LYS A 115 -23.97 4.52 3.48
N LEU A 116 -22.90 3.82 3.15
CA LEU A 116 -21.61 4.37 2.77
C LEU A 116 -21.42 4.16 1.28
N VAL A 117 -21.00 5.23 0.59
CA VAL A 117 -20.74 5.26 -0.84
C VAL A 117 -19.24 5.46 -1.04
N PHE A 118 -18.57 4.48 -1.62
CA PHE A 118 -17.16 4.52 -1.99
C PHE A 118 -17.05 5.10 -3.39
N CYS A 119 -16.43 6.26 -3.51
CA CYS A 119 -16.33 7.01 -4.75
C CYS A 119 -14.95 6.83 -5.39
N THR A 120 -14.93 6.33 -6.62
CA THR A 120 -13.74 6.25 -7.48
C THR A 120 -13.87 7.26 -8.64
N ASN A 121 -12.87 7.33 -9.50
CA ASN A 121 -12.95 8.20 -10.69
C ASN A 121 -13.95 7.71 -11.73
N THR A 122 -14.27 6.42 -11.75
CA THR A 122 -15.08 5.79 -12.80
C THR A 122 -16.47 5.35 -12.35
N ARG A 123 -16.63 4.99 -11.07
CA ARG A 123 -17.89 4.43 -10.54
C ARG A 123 -17.97 4.59 -9.01
N THR A 124 -19.13 4.23 -8.46
CA THR A 124 -19.37 4.20 -7.03
C THR A 124 -19.78 2.81 -6.57
N TYR A 125 -19.50 2.49 -5.30
CA TYR A 125 -19.93 1.26 -4.65
C TYR A 125 -20.66 1.61 -3.36
N GLU A 126 -21.73 0.89 -3.03
CA GLU A 126 -22.52 1.14 -1.85
C GLU A 126 -22.51 -0.05 -0.90
N THR A 127 -22.56 0.26 0.39
CA THR A 127 -22.77 -0.76 1.44
C THR A 127 -23.57 -0.17 2.59
N TYR A 128 -24.41 -0.97 3.23
CA TYR A 128 -25.09 -0.61 4.48
C TYR A 128 -24.10 -0.79 5.64
N SER A 129 -23.53 0.32 6.09
CA SER A 129 -22.53 0.34 7.17
C SER A 129 -22.38 1.72 7.75
N SER A 130 -21.58 1.85 8.81
CA SER A 130 -21.18 3.13 9.40
C SER A 130 -19.69 3.32 9.33
N PHE A 131 -19.22 4.57 9.47
CA PHE A 131 -17.78 4.85 9.50
C PHE A 131 -17.05 4.12 10.63
N ASN A 132 -17.69 3.95 11.79
CA ASN A 132 -17.08 3.21 12.90
C ASN A 132 -16.89 1.72 12.59
N GLN A 133 -17.84 1.12 11.87
CA GLN A 133 -17.76 -0.29 11.49
C GLN A 133 -16.68 -0.56 10.44
N ILE A 134 -16.47 0.38 9.49
CA ILE A 134 -15.45 0.17 8.46
C ILE A 134 -14.05 0.64 8.87
N LYS A 135 -13.92 1.40 9.97
CA LYS A 135 -12.63 2.01 10.37
C LYS A 135 -11.49 0.99 10.50
N SER A 136 -11.79 -0.20 11.04
CA SER A 136 -10.80 -1.27 11.19
C SER A 136 -10.42 -1.97 9.88
N CYS A 137 -11.20 -1.75 8.82
CA CYS A 137 -10.98 -2.34 7.49
C CYS A 137 -10.33 -1.36 6.52
N LEU A 138 -10.16 -0.08 6.93
CA LEU A 138 -9.54 0.95 6.11
C LEU A 138 -8.09 1.13 6.51
N PRO A 139 -7.18 1.29 5.54
CA PRO A 139 -5.79 1.62 5.81
C PRO A 139 -5.64 3.06 6.33
N GLU A 140 -4.44 3.38 6.84
CA GLU A 140 -4.14 4.65 7.51
C GLU A 140 -4.25 5.88 6.61
N ASN A 141 -4.13 5.71 5.30
CA ASN A 141 -4.32 6.78 4.31
C ASN A 141 -5.78 7.22 4.14
N PHE A 142 -6.74 6.52 4.77
CA PHE A 142 -8.15 6.93 4.81
C PHE A 142 -8.47 7.74 6.05
N ILE A 143 -8.52 9.06 5.93
CA ILE A 143 -8.65 10.00 7.04
C ILE A 143 -10.03 10.66 7.05
N ARG A 144 -10.59 10.78 8.26
CA ARG A 144 -11.85 11.46 8.45
C ARG A 144 -11.69 12.96 8.21
N CYS A 145 -12.29 13.50 7.17
CA CYS A 145 -12.22 14.92 6.83
C CYS A 145 -13.52 15.71 7.09
N HIS A 146 -14.64 15.01 7.33
CA HIS A 146 -15.95 15.63 7.60
C HIS A 146 -16.85 14.67 8.38
N LYS A 147 -17.94 15.19 8.99
CA LYS A 147 -18.98 14.32 9.59
C LYS A 147 -19.53 13.28 8.61
N SER A 148 -19.51 13.58 7.31
CA SER A 148 -20.05 12.74 6.24
C SER A 148 -19.00 12.25 5.24
N TYR A 149 -17.71 12.52 5.43
CA TYR A 149 -16.66 12.12 4.48
C TYR A 149 -15.42 11.55 5.18
N ILE A 150 -14.84 10.52 4.54
CA ILE A 150 -13.48 10.02 4.75
C ILE A 150 -12.74 10.17 3.43
N ALA A 151 -11.57 10.80 3.41
CA ALA A 151 -10.75 11.02 2.24
C ALA A 151 -9.59 10.01 2.19
N ASN A 152 -9.26 9.52 1.00
CA ASN A 152 -7.99 8.87 0.75
C ASN A 152 -6.94 9.95 0.45
N VAL A 153 -6.01 10.16 1.36
CA VAL A 153 -5.05 11.26 1.24
C VAL A 153 -4.03 11.04 0.11
N GLU A 154 -3.79 9.80 -0.31
CA GLU A 154 -2.89 9.48 -1.42
C GLU A 154 -3.47 9.88 -2.79
N ASN A 155 -4.79 10.01 -2.90
CA ASN A 155 -5.48 10.38 -4.13
C ASN A 155 -5.81 11.88 -4.21
N ILE A 156 -5.39 12.67 -3.23
CA ILE A 156 -5.65 14.12 -3.23
C ILE A 156 -4.83 14.79 -4.35
N SER A 157 -5.52 15.50 -5.24
CA SER A 157 -4.87 16.31 -6.29
C SER A 157 -4.64 17.74 -5.83
N ASP A 158 -5.57 18.32 -5.05
CA ASP A 158 -5.50 19.70 -4.59
C ASP A 158 -6.43 19.97 -3.40
N ILE A 159 -6.24 21.09 -2.69
CA ILE A 159 -7.10 21.55 -1.61
C ILE A 159 -7.47 23.01 -1.83
N ASP A 160 -8.74 23.26 -2.04
CA ASP A 160 -9.31 24.62 -2.03
C ASP A 160 -9.56 25.06 -0.58
N SER A 161 -8.60 25.77 0.00
CA SER A 161 -8.68 26.26 1.38
C SER A 161 -9.79 27.29 1.59
N ASN A 162 -10.18 28.04 0.55
CA ASN A 162 -11.24 29.06 0.63
C ASN A 162 -12.63 28.38 0.72
N LYS A 163 -12.81 27.29 -0.04
CA LYS A 163 -14.06 26.53 -0.04
C LYS A 163 -14.06 25.38 0.98
N ASN A 164 -12.95 25.15 1.68
CA ASN A 164 -12.75 23.98 2.55
C ASN A 164 -13.10 22.66 1.83
N THR A 165 -12.52 22.45 0.66
CA THR A 165 -12.82 21.31 -0.21
C THR A 165 -11.54 20.59 -0.61
N ILE A 166 -11.55 19.27 -0.57
CA ILE A 166 -10.52 18.39 -1.11
C ILE A 166 -10.91 18.03 -2.54
N LEU A 167 -9.98 18.16 -3.46
CA LEU A 167 -10.13 17.78 -4.87
C LEU A 167 -9.34 16.52 -5.16
N PHE A 168 -9.94 15.58 -5.87
CA PHE A 168 -9.32 14.32 -6.33
C PHE A 168 -9.19 14.28 -7.85
N SER A 169 -10.16 14.88 -8.54
CA SER A 169 -10.19 15.09 -9.98
C SER A 169 -11.08 16.29 -10.29
N PRO A 170 -11.17 16.74 -11.54
CA PRO A 170 -12.07 17.86 -11.91
C PRO A 170 -13.54 17.63 -11.52
N THR A 171 -13.96 16.38 -11.40
CA THR A 171 -15.34 15.99 -11.10
C THR A 171 -15.54 15.36 -9.71
N ALA A 172 -14.44 15.05 -8.99
CA ALA A 172 -14.48 14.37 -7.71
C ALA A 172 -13.93 15.24 -6.58
N SER A 173 -14.77 15.57 -5.62
CA SER A 173 -14.40 16.40 -4.47
C SER A 173 -15.19 16.04 -3.22
N CYS A 174 -14.66 16.39 -2.05
CA CYS A 174 -15.39 16.30 -0.78
C CYS A 174 -15.07 17.48 0.15
N SER A 175 -16.00 17.79 1.05
CA SER A 175 -15.87 18.94 1.96
C SER A 175 -15.02 18.61 3.18
N ILE A 176 -14.30 19.60 3.68
CA ILE A 176 -13.59 19.56 4.97
C ILE A 176 -14.48 20.21 6.02
N GLY A 177 -14.79 19.47 7.09
CA GLY A 177 -15.51 20.02 8.24
C GLY A 177 -14.56 20.81 9.15
N ALA A 178 -15.03 21.91 9.73
CA ALA A 178 -14.22 22.78 10.60
C ALA A 178 -13.47 22.01 11.70
N LYS A 179 -14.10 21.01 12.32
CA LYS A 179 -13.53 20.17 13.36
C LYS A 179 -12.33 19.33 12.88
N TYR A 180 -12.29 18.98 11.60
CA TYR A 180 -11.31 18.04 10.99
C TYR A 180 -10.18 18.77 10.24
N LYS A 181 -10.28 20.10 10.10
CA LYS A 181 -9.36 20.88 9.26
C LYS A 181 -7.91 20.78 9.74
N ASN A 182 -7.68 20.91 11.04
CA ASN A 182 -6.32 20.88 11.59
C ASN A 182 -5.69 19.49 11.41
N GLU A 183 -6.43 18.41 11.70
CA GLU A 183 -5.96 17.04 11.57
C GLU A 183 -5.57 16.72 10.11
N ILE A 184 -6.42 17.05 9.15
CA ILE A 184 -6.15 16.85 7.72
C ILE A 184 -4.91 17.65 7.28
N MET A 185 -4.79 18.91 7.69
CA MET A 185 -3.66 19.76 7.30
C MET A 185 -2.35 19.29 7.92
N GLU A 186 -2.38 18.72 9.13
CA GLU A 186 -1.21 18.15 9.79
C GLU A 186 -0.74 16.88 9.08
N VAL A 187 -1.67 15.97 8.75
CA VAL A 187 -1.35 14.74 8.02
C VAL A 187 -0.72 15.05 6.66
N LEU A 188 -1.25 16.05 5.94
CA LEU A 188 -0.72 16.45 4.65
C LEU A 188 0.66 17.11 4.74
N LYS A 189 0.97 17.79 5.84
CA LYS A 189 2.30 18.38 6.10
C LYS A 189 3.34 17.34 6.49
N ASN A 190 2.94 16.33 7.28
CA ASN A 190 3.85 15.32 7.84
C ASN A 190 4.02 14.10 6.91
N GLY A 191 3.09 13.85 6.01
CA GLY A 191 3.21 12.84 4.96
C GLY A 191 4.08 13.37 3.81
N ASN A 192 4.87 12.49 3.18
CA ASN A 192 5.64 12.80 1.96
C ASN A 192 4.74 13.13 0.74
N PHE A 193 3.57 13.69 0.97
CA PHE A 193 2.59 14.11 -0.04
C PHE A 193 2.97 15.43 -0.71
N THR A 194 4.06 16.08 -0.28
CA THR A 194 4.56 17.37 -0.80
C THR A 194 5.12 17.32 -2.21
N ASN A 195 5.39 16.14 -2.76
CA ASN A 195 5.99 16.04 -4.11
C ASN A 195 5.08 16.46 -5.28
N ASN A 196 3.78 16.67 -5.05
CA ASN A 196 2.86 17.15 -6.10
C ASN A 196 2.48 18.63 -5.97
N MET A 197 2.69 19.27 -4.81
CA MET A 197 2.34 20.70 -4.64
C MET A 197 3.39 21.66 -5.17
N GLU A 198 4.68 21.28 -5.28
CA GLU A 198 5.73 22.14 -5.83
C GLU A 198 5.71 22.29 -7.36
N ARG A 199 4.92 21.48 -8.08
CA ARG A 199 4.80 21.56 -9.54
C ARG A 199 3.76 22.57 -10.03
N ILE A 200 3.00 23.22 -9.15
CA ILE A 200 1.91 24.14 -9.53
C ILE A 200 2.29 25.62 -9.31
N ASN A 201 3.44 25.89 -8.69
CA ASN A 201 3.93 27.27 -8.41
C ASN A 201 5.15 27.67 -9.25
N ASN A 202 5.38 27.04 -10.41
CA ASN A 202 6.34 27.50 -11.42
C ASN A 202 5.67 27.66 -12.79
#